data_a46068fcd5ce56ccb90fb89121741dd5
#
_entry.id   a46068fcd5ce56ccb90fb89121741dd5
#
_cell.length_a   1.000
_cell.length_b   1.000
_cell.length_c   1.000
_cell.angle_alpha   90.00
_cell.angle_beta   90.00
_cell.angle_gamma   90.00
#
_symmetry.space_group_name_H-M   'P 1'
#
loop_
_entity.id
_entity.type
_entity.pdbx_description
1 polymer ?
#
loop_
_entity_poly.entity_id
_entity_poly.type
_entity_poly.pdbx_seq_one_letter_code
_entity_poly.pdbx_strand_id
1 'polypeptide(L)'
;MLEEWIEAVCRELGLARGEVDRDLVLDLARDVAHGVARPGAPLTAFLLGLAVGRGAPARDAAARITELAESWAAGRTADDPSGAAQSPTGPA
;
A
#
# COMPACT_ATOMS: atom_id res chain seq x y z
N MET A 1 5.53 21.24 4.58
CA MET A 1 6.52 20.69 3.64
C MET A 1 5.96 19.57 2.79
N LEU A 2 5.36 18.58 3.39
CA LEU A 2 4.83 17.47 2.60
C LEU A 2 3.71 17.92 1.66
N GLU A 3 2.81 18.75 2.15
CA GLU A 3 1.71 19.20 1.31
C GLU A 3 2.23 20.02 0.12
N GLU A 4 3.22 20.84 0.36
CA GLU A 4 3.82 21.64 -0.72
C GLU A 4 4.46 20.75 -1.77
N TRP A 5 5.10 19.69 -1.32
CA TRP A 5 5.71 18.73 -2.24
C TRP A 5 4.64 18.02 -3.08
N ILE A 6 3.56 17.58 -2.43
CA ILE A 6 2.48 16.91 -3.14
C ILE A 6 1.91 17.83 -4.22
N GLU A 7 1.72 19.10 -3.89
CA GLU A 7 1.20 20.06 -4.86
C GLU A 7 2.16 20.24 -6.03
N ALA A 8 3.46 20.27 -5.73
CA ALA A 8 4.45 20.43 -6.79
C ALA A 8 4.44 19.23 -7.74
N VAL A 9 4.37 18.03 -7.18
CA VAL A 9 4.32 16.82 -8.01
C VAL A 9 3.03 16.78 -8.83
N CYS A 10 1.91 17.15 -8.23
CA CYS A 10 0.65 17.19 -8.96
C CYS A 10 0.74 18.13 -10.16
N ARG A 11 1.32 19.30 -9.94
CA ARG A 11 1.50 20.25 -11.05
C ARG A 11 2.38 19.66 -12.15
N GLU A 12 3.45 19.02 -11.72
CA GLU A 12 4.38 18.43 -12.69
C GLU A 12 3.72 17.36 -13.54
N LEU A 13 2.83 16.58 -12.94
CA LEU A 13 2.20 15.44 -13.60
C LEU A 13 0.83 15.75 -14.18
N GLY A 14 0.35 16.98 -14.00
CA GLY A 14 -0.96 17.33 -14.53
C GLY A 14 -2.12 16.72 -13.76
N LEU A 15 -1.93 16.49 -12.47
CA LEU A 15 -2.96 15.92 -11.62
C LEU A 15 -3.57 17.00 -10.75
N ALA A 16 -4.85 16.84 -10.42
CA ALA A 16 -5.51 17.74 -9.50
C ALA A 16 -5.20 17.29 -8.07
N ARG A 17 -4.91 18.25 -7.19
CA ARG A 17 -4.60 17.91 -5.80
C ARG A 17 -5.73 17.11 -5.15
N GLY A 18 -6.97 17.40 -5.51
CA GLY A 18 -8.12 16.72 -4.93
C GLY A 18 -8.22 15.25 -5.29
N GLU A 19 -7.46 14.81 -6.29
CA GLU A 19 -7.43 13.40 -6.65
C GLU A 19 -6.57 12.58 -5.71
N VAL A 20 -5.79 13.24 -4.87
CA VAL A 20 -4.84 12.57 -3.99
C VAL A 20 -5.36 12.55 -2.56
N ASP A 21 -5.65 11.36 -2.05
CA ASP A 21 -6.06 11.22 -0.65
C ASP A 21 -4.82 10.87 0.17
N ARG A 22 -4.14 11.91 0.64
CA ARG A 22 -2.87 11.76 1.33
C ARG A 22 -2.94 10.83 2.53
N ASP A 23 -3.96 11.04 3.36
CA ASP A 23 -4.05 10.27 4.59
C ASP A 23 -4.33 8.80 4.31
N LEU A 24 -5.17 8.53 3.33
CA LEU A 24 -5.46 7.16 2.93
C LEU A 24 -4.18 6.44 2.49
N VAL A 25 -3.37 7.11 1.67
CA VAL A 25 -2.15 6.51 1.16
C VAL A 25 -1.14 6.30 2.28
N LEU A 26 -0.99 7.29 3.16
CA LEU A 26 -0.02 7.16 4.26
C LEU A 26 -0.43 6.09 5.25
N ASP A 27 -1.73 5.98 5.56
CA ASP A 27 -2.20 4.94 6.46
C ASP A 27 -1.97 3.56 5.86
N LEU A 28 -2.27 3.41 4.58
CA LEU A 28 -2.04 2.14 3.91
C LEU A 28 -0.57 1.78 3.92
N ALA A 29 0.29 2.75 3.60
CA ALA A 29 1.72 2.50 3.57
C ALA A 29 2.24 2.04 4.93
N ARG A 30 1.73 2.65 6.01
CA ARG A 30 2.12 2.25 7.35
C ARG A 30 1.69 0.82 7.65
N ASP A 31 0.46 0.48 7.29
CA ASP A 31 -0.05 -0.86 7.55
C ASP A 31 0.76 -1.92 6.82
N VAL A 32 1.12 -1.63 5.58
CA VAL A 32 1.92 -2.58 4.80
C VAL A 32 3.33 -2.67 5.35
N ALA A 33 3.92 -1.55 5.74
CA ALA A 33 5.27 -1.57 6.30
C ALA A 33 5.34 -2.42 7.55
N HIS A 34 4.29 -2.37 8.38
CA HIS A 34 4.27 -3.10 9.64
C HIS A 34 3.82 -4.55 9.46
N GLY A 35 2.85 -4.78 8.58
CA GLY A 35 2.27 -6.11 8.44
C GLY A 35 2.99 -7.00 7.45
N VAL A 36 3.68 -6.41 6.49
CA VAL A 36 4.34 -7.18 5.44
C VAL A 36 5.83 -6.93 5.44
N ALA A 37 6.27 -5.75 5.01
CA ALA A 37 7.67 -5.40 5.00
C ALA A 37 7.79 -3.92 4.66
N ARG A 38 8.82 -3.26 5.18
CA ARG A 38 9.00 -1.84 4.93
C ARG A 38 9.08 -1.50 3.45
N PRO A 39 9.88 -2.21 2.65
CA PRO A 39 9.95 -1.87 1.23
C PRO A 39 8.64 -2.10 0.50
N GLY A 40 7.73 -2.87 1.08
CA GLY A 40 6.41 -3.07 0.49
C GLY A 40 5.56 -1.82 0.48
N ALA A 41 5.84 -0.88 1.38
CA ALA A 41 5.00 0.31 1.47
C ALA A 41 5.01 1.14 0.18
N PRO A 42 6.17 1.56 -0.34
CA PRO A 42 6.16 2.33 -1.58
C PRO A 42 5.67 1.51 -2.78
N LEU A 43 5.99 0.23 -2.82
CA LEU A 43 5.51 -0.60 -3.92
C LEU A 43 4.00 -0.74 -3.90
N THR A 44 3.43 -0.94 -2.72
CA THR A 44 1.98 -1.07 -2.60
C THR A 44 1.29 0.25 -2.91
N ALA A 45 1.87 1.37 -2.50
CA ALA A 45 1.31 2.67 -2.84
C ALA A 45 1.24 2.86 -4.35
N PHE A 46 2.29 2.44 -5.06
CA PHE A 46 2.27 2.52 -6.52
C PHE A 46 1.17 1.62 -7.09
N LEU A 47 1.04 0.40 -6.56
CA LEU A 47 0.02 -0.52 -7.04
C LEU A 47 -1.39 0.00 -6.79
N LEU A 48 -1.60 0.63 -5.63
CA LEU A 48 -2.87 1.28 -5.37
C LEU A 48 -3.13 2.36 -6.40
N GLY A 49 -2.14 3.18 -6.68
CA GLY A 49 -2.28 4.24 -7.68
C GLY A 49 -2.61 3.68 -9.05
N LEU A 50 -1.98 2.57 -9.39
CA LEU A 50 -2.24 1.92 -10.67
C LEU A 50 -3.68 1.44 -10.74
N ALA A 51 -4.18 0.81 -9.68
CA ALA A 51 -5.56 0.33 -9.64
C ALA A 51 -6.54 1.48 -9.76
N VAL A 52 -6.29 2.56 -9.02
CA VAL A 52 -7.16 3.74 -9.07
C VAL A 52 -7.13 4.36 -10.46
N GLY A 53 -5.96 4.42 -11.07
CA GLY A 53 -5.83 4.94 -12.41
C GLY A 53 -6.59 4.12 -13.44
N ARG A 54 -6.84 2.86 -13.14
CA ARG A 54 -7.62 1.98 -14.00
C ARG A 54 -9.09 1.92 -13.62
N GLY A 55 -9.52 2.79 -12.71
CA GLY A 55 -10.93 2.95 -12.40
C GLY A 55 -11.37 2.40 -11.06
N ALA A 56 -10.50 1.80 -10.28
CA ALA A 56 -10.91 1.27 -8.98
C ALA A 56 -11.17 2.42 -8.01
N PRO A 57 -12.26 2.34 -7.21
CA PRO A 57 -12.46 3.33 -6.17
C PRO A 57 -11.33 3.24 -5.14
N ALA A 58 -10.74 4.39 -4.81
CA ALA A 58 -9.55 4.41 -3.96
C ALA A 58 -9.78 3.77 -2.59
N ARG A 59 -10.89 4.12 -1.94
CA ARG A 59 -11.16 3.58 -0.61
C ARG A 59 -11.38 2.09 -0.64
N ASP A 60 -12.08 1.59 -1.64
CA ASP A 60 -12.33 0.17 -1.76
C ASP A 60 -11.03 -0.59 -2.00
N ALA A 61 -10.21 -0.08 -2.91
CA ALA A 61 -8.94 -0.73 -3.21
C ALA A 61 -8.03 -0.73 -1.99
N ALA A 62 -7.96 0.39 -1.28
CA ALA A 62 -7.13 0.48 -0.09
C ALA A 62 -7.61 -0.46 1.00
N ALA A 63 -8.93 -0.57 1.19
CA ALA A 63 -9.47 -1.46 2.20
C ALA A 63 -9.11 -2.91 1.91
N ARG A 64 -9.17 -3.30 0.65
CA ARG A 64 -8.82 -4.67 0.27
C ARG A 64 -7.35 -4.95 0.51
N ILE A 65 -6.49 -3.97 0.24
CA ILE A 65 -5.06 -4.13 0.50
C ILE A 65 -4.79 -4.23 2.01
N THR A 66 -5.47 -3.40 2.79
CA THR A 66 -5.30 -3.43 4.24
C THR A 66 -5.72 -4.79 4.80
N GLU A 67 -6.83 -5.32 4.35
CA GLU A 67 -7.27 -6.64 4.79
C GLU A 67 -6.26 -7.71 4.41
N LEU A 68 -5.71 -7.61 3.21
CA LEU A 68 -4.71 -8.56 2.78
C LEU A 68 -3.46 -8.47 3.64
N ALA A 69 -3.03 -7.26 3.96
CA ALA A 69 -1.84 -7.05 4.80
C ALA A 69 -2.05 -7.61 6.20
N GLU A 70 -3.25 -7.43 6.75
CA GLU A 70 -3.57 -7.98 8.07
C GLU A 70 -3.59 -9.49 8.06
N SER A 71 -4.18 -10.05 7.02
CA SER A 71 -4.20 -11.48 6.85
C SER A 71 -2.78 -12.04 6.66
N TRP A 72 -1.97 -11.30 5.93
CA TRP A 72 -0.58 -11.68 5.71
C TRP A 72 0.18 -11.75 7.01
N ALA A 73 0.02 -10.72 7.84
CA ALA A 73 0.70 -10.65 9.12
C ALA A 73 0.22 -11.76 10.05
N ALA A 74 -1.08 -11.99 10.09
CA ALA A 74 -1.66 -13.03 10.93
C ALA A 74 -1.21 -14.41 10.47
N GLY A 75 -1.17 -14.63 9.16
CA GLY A 75 -0.74 -15.89 8.63
C GLY A 75 0.70 -16.21 8.95
N ARG A 76 1.56 -15.20 8.85
CA ARG A 76 2.96 -15.40 9.18
C ARG A 76 3.15 -15.71 10.65
N THR A 77 2.41 -15.02 11.50
CA THR A 77 2.49 -15.24 12.94
C THR A 77 1.94 -16.61 13.30
N ALA A 78 0.82 -16.98 12.72
CA ALA A 78 0.17 -18.22 13.05
C ALA A 78 0.90 -19.42 12.45
N ASP A 79 1.46 -19.21 11.25
CA ASP A 79 2.07 -20.32 10.57
C ASP A 79 3.28 -20.82 11.24
N ASP A 80 4.11 -19.90 11.66
CA ASP A 80 5.29 -20.44 12.16
C ASP A 80 6.39 -19.55 12.31
N PRO A 81 6.92 -19.62 13.40
CA PRO A 81 8.13 -18.90 13.66
C PRO A 81 9.25 -19.30 12.75
N SER A 82 9.28 -20.51 12.36
CA SER A 82 10.39 -20.87 11.55
C SER A 82 10.17 -20.52 10.11
N GLY A 83 9.11 -20.11 9.94
CA GLY A 83 8.96 -19.58 8.76
C GLY A 83 9.25 -19.88 7.51
N ALA A 84 9.28 -20.11 7.75
CA ALA A 84 9.40 -20.20 6.94
C ALA A 84 9.15 -20.34 5.96
N ALA A 85 9.10 -20.63 6.16
CA ALA A 85 8.97 -20.85 5.41
C ALA A 85 8.80 -20.55 4.38
N GLN A 86 8.73 -20.44 4.44
CA GLN A 86 8.67 -20.29 3.57
C GLN A 86 8.47 -19.97 2.66
N SER A 87 8.42 -19.98 2.65
CA SER A 87 8.30 -19.78 1.81
C SER A 87 8.16 -19.52 0.91
N PRO A 88 8.19 -19.50 0.67
CA PRO A 88 8.21 -19.15 -0.19
C PRO A 88 7.76 -19.11 -1.23
N THR A 89 7.40 -19.60 -1.25
CA THR A 89 6.91 -19.73 -2.16
C THR A 89 6.28 -19.01 -2.73
N GLY A 90 6.18 -18.65 -2.66
CA GLY A 90 5.71 -18.06 -3.19
C GLY A 90 5.47 -17.59 -3.87
N PRO A 91 5.21 -17.41 -4.19
CA PRO A 91 4.91 -17.01 -5.14
C PRO A 91 5.41 -16.36 -5.71
N ALA A 92 5.78 -16.52 -5.52
CA ALA A 92 6.31 -16.03 -5.97
C ALA A 92 6.40 -15.41 -6.44
#